data_debd0bac052b85355303b1399f28a277
#
_entry.id   debd0bac052b85355303b1399f28a277
#
_cell.length_a   1.000
_cell.length_b   1.000
_cell.length_c   1.000
_cell.angle_alpha   90.00
_cell.angle_beta   90.00
_cell.angle_gamma   90.00
#
_symmetry.space_group_name_H-M   'P 1'
#
loop_
_entity.id
_entity.type
_entity.pdbx_description
1 polymer ?
#
loop_
_entity_poly.entity_id
_entity_poly.type
_entity_poly.pdbx_seq_one_letter_code
_entity_poly.pdbx_strand_id
1 'polypeptide(L)'
;MKNLLILILFFYLSFESNANKNMFNNDFKETIKNLKYRNVGPTRGGRVTSVHGVDSQKNVFYMGTTGGGVWKTKDYGNNWYNISDGYFKSPSIGAINVYKNDPNIVYVGTGSDGLRSNIIVGKGIYKSVDAGKTW
;
A
#
# COMPACT_ATOMS: atom_id res chain seq x y z
N MET A 1 45.12 -36.52 -22.78
CA MET A 1 43.98 -37.20 -22.11
C MET A 1 43.68 -36.64 -20.73
N LYS A 2 44.63 -36.44 -19.83
CA LYS A 2 44.38 -35.87 -18.48
C LYS A 2 43.67 -34.51 -18.47
N ASN A 3 44.08 -33.58 -19.34
CA ASN A 3 43.50 -32.24 -19.39
C ASN A 3 42.04 -32.19 -19.91
N LEU A 4 41.69 -33.17 -20.78
CA LEU A 4 40.31 -33.27 -21.26
C LEU A 4 39.35 -33.76 -20.16
N LEU A 5 39.80 -34.67 -19.32
CA LEU A 5 39.03 -35.20 -18.18
C LEU A 5 38.75 -34.13 -17.13
N ILE A 6 39.73 -33.26 -16.88
CA ILE A 6 39.58 -32.13 -15.93
C ILE A 6 38.57 -31.10 -16.47
N LEU A 7 38.60 -30.84 -17.77
CA LEU A 7 37.64 -29.89 -18.39
C LEU A 7 36.21 -30.43 -18.33
N ILE A 8 36.00 -31.71 -18.56
CA ILE A 8 34.69 -32.36 -18.47
C ILE A 8 34.19 -32.33 -17.03
N LEU A 9 35.06 -32.57 -16.03
CA LEU A 9 34.69 -32.51 -14.62
C LEU A 9 34.27 -31.08 -14.18
N PHE A 10 34.99 -30.05 -14.67
CA PHE A 10 34.63 -28.66 -14.41
C PHE A 10 33.28 -28.28 -15.03
N PHE A 11 33.00 -28.74 -16.24
CA PHE A 11 31.71 -28.53 -16.90
C PHE A 11 30.57 -29.23 -16.15
N TYR A 12 30.80 -30.43 -15.66
CA TYR A 12 29.79 -31.18 -14.90
C TYR A 12 29.46 -30.51 -13.56
N LEU A 13 30.49 -30.09 -12.81
CA LEU A 13 30.31 -29.39 -11.52
C LEU A 13 29.63 -28.02 -11.70
N SER A 14 29.91 -27.29 -12.78
CA SER A 14 29.24 -26.02 -13.05
C SER A 14 27.80 -26.21 -13.48
N PHE A 15 27.46 -27.30 -14.16
CA PHE A 15 26.11 -27.62 -14.58
C PHE A 15 25.24 -28.00 -13.37
N GLU A 16 25.74 -28.83 -12.46
CA GLU A 16 25.02 -29.19 -11.23
C GLU A 16 24.79 -27.98 -10.31
N SER A 17 25.76 -27.09 -10.19
CA SER A 17 25.63 -25.85 -9.40
C SER A 17 24.53 -24.92 -9.94
N ASN A 18 24.40 -24.79 -11.26
CA ASN A 18 23.38 -23.98 -11.87
C ASN A 18 21.98 -24.64 -11.82
N ALA A 19 21.90 -25.96 -11.97
CA ALA A 19 20.65 -26.70 -11.85
C ALA A 19 20.08 -26.61 -10.43
N ASN A 20 20.91 -26.74 -9.39
CA ASN A 20 20.50 -26.60 -8.00
C ASN A 20 20.03 -25.18 -7.67
N LYS A 21 20.69 -24.13 -8.16
CA LYS A 21 20.25 -22.75 -7.96
C LYS A 21 18.87 -22.49 -8.58
N ASN A 22 18.63 -23.00 -9.77
CA ASN A 22 17.35 -22.80 -10.46
C ASN A 22 16.19 -23.58 -9.78
N MET A 23 16.48 -24.77 -9.29
CA MET A 23 15.51 -25.60 -8.57
C MET A 23 15.10 -24.96 -7.23
N PHE A 24 16.08 -24.47 -6.46
CA PHE A 24 15.82 -23.77 -5.20
C PHE A 24 15.02 -22.48 -5.41
N ASN A 25 15.34 -21.70 -6.45
CA ASN A 25 14.59 -20.47 -6.78
C ASN A 25 13.15 -20.75 -7.23
N ASN A 26 12.90 -21.82 -7.94
CA ASN A 26 11.56 -22.18 -8.40
C ASN A 26 10.70 -22.71 -7.23
N ASP A 27 11.26 -23.57 -6.40
CA ASP A 27 10.59 -24.08 -5.20
C ASP A 27 10.26 -22.96 -4.20
N PHE A 28 11.19 -22.03 -3.99
CA PHE A 28 10.96 -20.84 -3.16
C PHE A 28 9.84 -19.96 -3.73
N LYS A 29 9.85 -19.68 -5.05
CA LYS A 29 8.79 -18.89 -5.69
C LYS A 29 7.42 -19.54 -5.57
N GLU A 30 7.31 -20.85 -5.77
CA GLU A 30 6.05 -21.57 -5.62
C GLU A 30 5.59 -21.56 -4.15
N THR A 31 6.50 -21.73 -3.20
CA THR A 31 6.19 -21.68 -1.77
C THR A 31 5.62 -20.33 -1.36
N ILE A 32 6.18 -19.22 -1.85
CA ILE A 32 5.72 -17.86 -1.48
C ILE A 32 4.53 -17.37 -2.30
N LYS A 33 4.23 -17.98 -3.44
CA LYS A 33 3.15 -17.58 -4.35
C LYS A 33 1.78 -17.48 -3.67
N ASN A 34 1.52 -18.35 -2.70
CA ASN A 34 0.28 -18.40 -1.95
C ASN A 34 0.31 -17.65 -0.63
N LEU A 35 1.46 -17.04 -0.27
CA LEU A 35 1.55 -16.24 0.93
C LEU A 35 0.77 -14.94 0.75
N LYS A 36 -0.05 -14.61 1.74
CA LYS A 36 -0.79 -13.36 1.79
C LYS A 36 -0.35 -12.58 3.01
N TYR A 37 -0.08 -11.30 2.80
CA TYR A 37 0.16 -10.41 3.92
C TYR A 37 -1.10 -10.28 4.77
N ARG A 38 -0.95 -10.47 6.06
CA ARG A 38 -1.99 -10.23 7.05
C ARG A 38 -1.47 -9.19 8.05
N ASN A 39 -2.21 -8.12 8.22
CA ASN A 39 -1.93 -7.18 9.28
C ASN A 39 -2.22 -7.86 10.64
N VAL A 40 -1.20 -7.99 11.46
CA VAL A 40 -1.30 -8.59 12.81
C VAL A 40 -1.30 -7.53 13.90
N GLY A 41 -1.37 -6.25 13.49
CA GLY A 41 -1.34 -5.10 14.41
C GLY A 41 0.05 -4.79 14.97
N PRO A 42 0.17 -3.78 15.83
CA PRO A 42 -0.92 -2.90 16.22
C PRO A 42 -1.44 -2.08 15.03
N THR A 43 -2.74 -1.83 14.95
CA THR A 43 -3.40 -1.06 13.89
C THR A 43 -3.10 0.44 13.99
N ARG A 44 -1.94 0.77 14.50
CA ARG A 44 -1.49 2.13 14.75
C ARG A 44 -0.93 2.72 13.47
N GLY A 45 -1.74 3.50 12.77
CA GLY A 45 -1.46 4.04 11.44
C GLY A 45 -0.59 5.30 11.40
N GLY A 46 0.21 5.61 12.41
CA GLY A 46 1.01 6.83 12.41
C GLY A 46 0.17 8.09 12.71
N ARG A 47 0.64 9.25 12.20
CA ARG A 47 -0.04 10.53 12.45
C ARG A 47 -1.22 10.71 11.51
N VAL A 48 -2.35 11.13 12.06
CA VAL A 48 -3.52 11.59 11.32
C VAL A 48 -3.37 13.09 11.07
N THR A 49 -3.57 13.52 9.84
CA THR A 49 -3.46 14.92 9.41
C THR A 49 -4.81 15.54 9.10
N SER A 50 -5.77 14.73 8.68
CA SER A 50 -7.12 15.21 8.41
C SER A 50 -8.16 14.15 8.77
N VAL A 51 -9.33 14.62 9.22
CA VAL A 51 -10.51 13.78 9.49
C VAL A 51 -11.74 14.46 8.94
N HIS A 52 -12.70 13.66 8.48
CA HIS A 52 -13.99 14.18 8.02
C HIS A 52 -15.10 13.18 8.33
N GLY A 53 -16.16 13.64 8.98
CA GLY A 53 -17.38 12.87 9.23
C GLY A 53 -18.41 13.11 8.13
N VAL A 54 -19.29 12.15 7.89
CA VAL A 54 -20.36 12.28 6.89
C VAL A 54 -21.66 12.64 7.58
N ASP A 55 -22.15 13.86 7.38
CA ASP A 55 -23.33 14.41 8.08
C ASP A 55 -24.56 13.49 7.99
N SER A 56 -24.81 12.93 6.82
CA SER A 56 -25.95 12.04 6.56
C SER A 56 -25.74 10.60 7.00
N GLN A 57 -24.52 10.22 7.40
CA GLN A 57 -24.12 8.85 7.77
C GLN A 57 -23.27 8.89 9.05
N LYS A 58 -23.93 8.98 10.20
CA LYS A 58 -23.29 9.22 11.51
C LYS A 58 -22.19 8.23 11.91
N ASN A 59 -22.17 7.04 11.32
CA ASN A 59 -21.19 5.99 11.57
C ASN A 59 -20.02 5.97 10.57
N VAL A 60 -20.03 6.90 9.59
CA VAL A 60 -19.03 6.96 8.51
C VAL A 60 -18.08 8.13 8.74
N PHE A 61 -16.79 7.81 8.76
CA PHE A 61 -15.72 8.80 8.86
C PHE A 61 -14.59 8.46 7.88
N TYR A 62 -13.88 9.49 7.48
CA TYR A 62 -12.65 9.39 6.70
C TYR A 62 -11.48 9.93 7.51
N MET A 63 -10.32 9.33 7.35
CA MET A 63 -9.08 9.69 8.02
C MET A 63 -7.95 9.73 7.00
N GLY A 64 -7.25 10.87 6.94
CA GLY A 64 -6.03 11.04 6.15
C GLY A 64 -4.79 10.96 7.03
N THR A 65 -3.79 10.23 6.58
CA THR A 65 -2.57 9.98 7.36
C THR A 65 -1.33 10.55 6.69
N THR A 66 -0.27 10.76 7.45
CA THR A 66 0.99 11.33 6.95
C THR A 66 1.76 10.40 6.01
N GLY A 67 1.45 9.12 5.96
CA GLY A 67 2.19 8.16 5.13
C GLY A 67 1.44 6.87 4.83
N GLY A 68 0.16 6.79 5.22
CA GLY A 68 -0.67 5.60 5.05
C GLY A 68 -1.92 5.83 4.20
N GLY A 69 -1.99 6.94 3.45
CA GLY A 69 -3.13 7.22 2.58
C GLY A 69 -4.41 7.59 3.32
N VAL A 70 -5.54 7.29 2.67
CA VAL A 70 -6.90 7.56 3.17
C VAL A 70 -7.53 6.29 3.69
N TRP A 71 -8.12 6.40 4.87
CA TRP A 71 -8.85 5.34 5.53
C TRP A 71 -10.30 5.73 5.74
N LYS A 72 -11.19 4.75 5.65
CA LYS A 72 -12.63 4.90 5.87
C LYS A 72 -13.11 3.90 6.89
N THR A 73 -13.96 4.36 7.81
CA THR A 73 -14.76 3.50 8.70
C THR A 73 -16.24 3.61 8.35
N LYS A 74 -17.00 2.56 8.67
CA LYS A 74 -18.46 2.50 8.55
C LYS A 74 -19.13 2.06 9.86
N ASP A 75 -18.37 2.02 10.94
CA ASP A 75 -18.77 1.47 12.23
C ASP A 75 -18.25 2.28 13.41
N TYR A 76 -18.30 3.61 13.30
CA TYR A 76 -17.85 4.56 14.34
C TYR A 76 -16.36 4.44 14.68
N GLY A 77 -15.53 3.94 13.77
CA GLY A 77 -14.08 3.83 13.97
C GLY A 77 -13.61 2.50 14.57
N ASN A 78 -14.50 1.52 14.74
CA ASN A 78 -14.09 0.20 15.21
C ASN A 78 -13.22 -0.54 14.19
N ASN A 79 -13.56 -0.42 12.90
CA ASN A 79 -12.77 -0.95 11.81
C ASN A 79 -12.47 0.12 10.78
N TRP A 80 -11.23 0.10 10.24
CA TRP A 80 -10.78 1.03 9.24
C TRP A 80 -10.25 0.28 8.02
N TYR A 81 -10.64 0.74 6.84
CA TYR A 81 -10.26 0.18 5.55
C TYR A 81 -9.49 1.23 4.75
N ASN A 82 -8.32 0.89 4.22
CA ASN A 82 -7.62 1.76 3.28
C ASN A 82 -8.38 1.80 1.96
N ILE A 83 -8.61 3.02 1.45
CA ILE A 83 -9.37 3.25 0.22
C ILE A 83 -8.56 4.01 -0.84
N SER A 84 -7.30 4.27 -0.60
CA SER A 84 -6.40 5.02 -1.49
C SER A 84 -5.33 4.17 -2.15
N ASP A 85 -5.09 2.96 -1.67
CA ASP A 85 -4.05 2.08 -2.18
C ASP A 85 -4.31 1.72 -3.65
N GLY A 86 -3.25 1.80 -4.46
CA GLY A 86 -3.33 1.60 -5.90
C GLY A 86 -3.76 2.83 -6.71
N TYR A 87 -4.31 3.87 -6.08
CA TYR A 87 -4.74 5.09 -6.75
C TYR A 87 -3.78 6.26 -6.54
N PHE A 88 -3.34 6.50 -5.31
CA PHE A 88 -2.61 7.73 -4.96
C PHE A 88 -1.10 7.58 -5.17
N LYS A 89 -0.52 8.59 -5.82
CA LYS A 89 0.93 8.68 -6.06
C LYS A 89 1.71 9.27 -4.87
N SER A 90 1.02 9.76 -3.85
CA SER A 90 1.60 10.23 -2.60
C SER A 90 0.82 9.64 -1.43
N PRO A 91 1.50 9.02 -0.46
CA PRO A 91 0.83 8.43 0.70
C PRO A 91 0.48 9.45 1.78
N SER A 92 0.95 10.69 1.65
CA SER A 92 0.66 11.77 2.60
C SER A 92 -0.61 12.50 2.19
N ILE A 93 -1.52 12.66 3.13
CA ILE A 93 -2.81 13.32 2.95
C ILE A 93 -2.81 14.60 3.78
N GLY A 94 -3.03 15.74 3.13
CA GLY A 94 -3.12 17.04 3.78
C GLY A 94 -4.55 17.41 4.17
N ALA A 95 -5.52 17.07 3.32
CA ALA A 95 -6.92 17.45 3.54
C ALA A 95 -7.89 16.41 2.96
N ILE A 96 -9.04 16.27 3.61
CA ILE A 96 -10.18 15.48 3.12
C ILE A 96 -11.45 16.32 3.29
N ASN A 97 -12.31 16.29 2.28
CA ASN A 97 -13.64 16.88 2.35
C ASN A 97 -14.67 15.99 1.65
N VAL A 98 -15.80 15.79 2.31
CA VAL A 98 -16.97 15.12 1.73
C VAL A 98 -18.02 16.16 1.40
N TYR A 99 -18.55 16.13 0.20
CA TYR A 99 -19.56 17.08 -0.21
C TYR A 99 -20.87 16.84 0.57
N LYS A 100 -21.35 17.88 1.24
CA LYS A 100 -22.47 17.79 2.18
C LYS A 100 -23.77 17.26 1.54
N ASN A 101 -24.06 17.67 0.30
CA ASN A 101 -25.32 17.31 -0.37
C ASN A 101 -25.25 15.95 -1.07
N ASP A 102 -24.04 15.42 -1.33
CA ASP A 102 -23.85 14.09 -1.89
C ASP A 102 -22.62 13.43 -1.26
N PRO A 103 -22.80 12.50 -0.32
CA PRO A 103 -21.71 11.84 0.39
C PRO A 103 -20.88 10.89 -0.48
N ASN A 104 -21.29 10.64 -1.72
CA ASN A 104 -20.48 9.91 -2.69
C ASN A 104 -19.34 10.76 -3.23
N ILE A 105 -19.45 12.08 -3.18
CA ILE A 105 -18.41 12.99 -3.66
C ILE A 105 -17.43 13.30 -2.53
N VAL A 106 -16.20 12.84 -2.73
CA VAL A 106 -15.10 13.02 -1.78
C VAL A 106 -13.91 13.65 -2.50
N TYR A 107 -13.31 14.66 -1.88
CA TYR A 107 -12.09 15.31 -2.34
C TYR A 107 -10.97 15.05 -1.35
N VAL A 108 -9.78 14.76 -1.86
CA VAL A 108 -8.56 14.51 -1.08
C VAL A 108 -7.41 15.30 -1.67
N GLY A 109 -6.81 16.16 -0.86
CA GLY A 109 -5.54 16.84 -1.16
C GLY A 109 -4.38 16.02 -0.61
N THR A 110 -3.42 15.67 -1.47
CA THR A 110 -2.21 14.96 -1.07
C THR A 110 -1.09 15.92 -0.68
N GLY A 111 -0.12 15.44 0.10
CA GLY A 111 1.03 16.20 0.59
C GLY A 111 0.93 16.54 2.07
N SER A 112 1.94 17.22 2.58
CA SER A 112 1.95 17.71 3.96
C SER A 112 1.29 19.08 4.05
N ASP A 113 0.42 19.27 5.02
CA ASP A 113 -0.32 20.52 5.29
C ASP A 113 0.37 21.44 6.28
N GLY A 114 1.43 20.99 6.94
CA GLY A 114 2.12 21.75 7.99
C GLY A 114 3.63 21.77 7.84
N LEU A 115 4.24 22.85 8.35
CA LEU A 115 5.70 23.00 8.41
C LEU A 115 6.30 21.96 9.37
N ARG A 116 7.21 21.14 8.83
CA ARG A 116 7.94 20.09 9.56
C ARG A 116 9.32 19.87 8.95
N SER A 117 10.18 19.15 9.66
CA SER A 117 11.48 18.73 9.12
C SER A 117 11.37 17.73 7.96
N ASN A 118 10.26 17.01 7.84
CA ASN A 118 10.00 16.00 6.82
C ASN A 118 8.70 16.33 6.08
N ILE A 119 8.76 17.20 5.09
CA ILE A 119 7.62 17.52 4.22
C ILE A 119 7.54 16.50 3.08
N ILE A 120 6.38 15.90 2.90
CA ILE A 120 6.10 15.02 1.77
C ILE A 120 5.37 15.81 0.70
N VAL A 121 5.93 15.82 -0.51
CA VAL A 121 5.38 16.56 -1.64
C VAL A 121 4.04 15.95 -2.07
N GLY A 122 3.05 16.82 -2.28
CA GLY A 122 1.76 16.45 -2.84
C GLY A 122 1.86 16.04 -4.31
N LYS A 123 0.94 15.19 -4.73
CA LYS A 123 0.79 14.73 -6.12
C LYS A 123 -0.59 15.03 -6.69
N GLY A 124 -1.15 16.15 -6.23
CA GLY A 124 -2.42 16.67 -6.70
C GLY A 124 -3.60 16.41 -5.78
N ILE A 125 -4.78 16.72 -6.33
CA ILE A 125 -6.07 16.51 -5.67
C ILE A 125 -6.77 15.35 -6.36
N TYR A 126 -7.33 14.46 -5.57
CA TYR A 126 -8.10 13.31 -6.03
C TYR A 126 -9.58 13.52 -5.69
N LYS A 127 -10.44 13.11 -6.63
CA LYS A 127 -11.88 13.14 -6.46
C LYS A 127 -12.44 11.73 -6.61
N SER A 128 -13.32 11.36 -5.72
CA SER A 128 -14.20 10.19 -5.86
C SER A 128 -15.63 10.65 -6.06
N VAL A 129 -16.42 9.86 -6.79
CA VAL A 129 -17.86 10.05 -6.98
C VAL A 129 -18.66 8.82 -6.49
N ASP A 130 -18.00 7.91 -5.81
CA ASP A 130 -18.54 6.64 -5.33
C ASP A 130 -18.14 6.34 -3.87
N ALA A 131 -17.99 7.40 -3.10
CA ALA A 131 -17.65 7.36 -1.68
C ALA A 131 -16.30 6.67 -1.39
N GLY A 132 -15.32 6.85 -2.29
CA GLY A 132 -13.95 6.38 -2.15
C GLY A 132 -13.69 4.96 -2.66
N LYS A 133 -14.58 4.40 -3.48
CA LYS A 133 -14.33 3.10 -4.12
C LYS A 133 -13.36 3.23 -5.28
N THR A 134 -13.49 4.32 -6.05
CA THR A 134 -12.56 4.70 -7.12
C THR A 134 -12.20 6.18 -7.04
N TRP A 135 -11.08 6.54 -7.68
CA TRP A 135 -10.53 7.89 -7.62
C TRP A 135 -10.07 8.39 -8.98
#